data_394b28fe5bd3076f96fe9ef084cac242
#
_entry.id   394b28fe5bd3076f96fe9ef084cac242
#
_cell.length_a   1.000
_cell.length_b   1.000
_cell.length_c   1.000
_cell.angle_alpha   90.00
_cell.angle_beta   90.00
_cell.angle_gamma   90.00
#
_symmetry.space_group_name_H-M   'P 1'
#
loop_
_entity.id
_entity.type
_entity.pdbx_description
1 polymer ?
#
loop_
_entity_poly.entity_id
_entity_poly.type
_entity_poly.pdbx_seq_one_letter_code
_entity_poly.pdbx_strand_id
1 'polypeptide(L)'
;GHVPHEPIRSARESVEFQRPQHRRAATNRSVTASAAARVARGKWAEDLVSRWYQQHGYVIVARNWLCKRGELDVVACKDAVLVVCEVKARASNAFGTPAEAVTPAKQLKVRRATADFRQSLRASSDPIALLVNSARTVRFDVACVLGTQLEMLEDIF
;
A
#
# COMPACT_ATOMS: atom_id res chain seq x y z
N GLY A 1 28.93 -4.03 7.11
CA GLY A 1 29.12 -3.43 5.82
C GLY A 1 28.04 -2.41 5.53
N HIS A 2 28.47 -1.19 5.29
CA HIS A 2 27.57 -0.09 4.92
C HIS A 2 27.10 -0.34 3.48
N VAL A 3 25.81 -0.67 3.31
CA VAL A 3 25.19 -0.67 1.98
C VAL A 3 24.83 0.77 1.67
N PRO A 4 25.35 1.39 0.62
CA PRO A 4 24.98 2.75 0.27
C PRO A 4 23.47 2.78 -0.01
N HIS A 5 22.80 3.65 0.69
CA HIS A 5 21.39 3.94 0.45
C HIS A 5 21.32 4.68 -0.89
N GLU A 6 21.10 3.96 -1.97
CA GLU A 6 20.71 4.62 -3.20
C GLU A 6 19.34 5.28 -2.97
N PRO A 7 19.21 6.58 -3.28
CA PRO A 7 17.88 7.16 -3.30
C PRO A 7 17.07 6.41 -4.33
N ILE A 8 16.01 5.76 -3.87
CA ILE A 8 15.09 5.05 -4.75
C ILE A 8 14.45 6.12 -5.64
N ARG A 9 15.00 6.32 -6.81
CA ARG A 9 14.31 6.99 -7.90
C ARG A 9 13.12 6.11 -8.24
N SER A 10 11.96 6.72 -8.50
CA SER A 10 10.74 6.04 -8.91
C SER A 10 11.05 4.77 -9.70
N ALA A 11 11.05 3.64 -9.00
CA ALA A 11 11.30 2.37 -9.65
C ALA A 11 10.03 1.99 -10.39
N ARG A 12 10.05 2.14 -11.70
CA ARG A 12 9.06 1.52 -12.55
C ARG A 12 9.43 0.05 -12.68
N GLU A 13 8.96 -0.75 -11.76
CA GLU A 13 9.09 -2.20 -11.92
C GLU A 13 7.94 -2.71 -12.77
N SER A 14 8.27 -3.19 -13.95
CA SER A 14 7.35 -3.97 -14.77
C SER A 14 7.32 -5.38 -14.21
N VAL A 15 6.30 -5.72 -13.47
CA VAL A 15 6.04 -7.09 -13.06
C VAL A 15 5.05 -7.69 -14.06
N GLU A 16 5.51 -8.65 -14.83
CA GLU A 16 4.64 -9.38 -15.75
C GLU A 16 3.76 -10.34 -14.94
N PHE A 17 2.52 -9.94 -14.73
CA PHE A 17 1.51 -10.76 -14.08
C PHE A 17 0.49 -11.24 -15.10
N GLN A 18 0.27 -12.55 -15.14
CA GLN A 18 -0.83 -13.08 -15.95
C GLN A 18 -2.16 -12.63 -15.35
N ARG A 19 -2.90 -11.84 -16.09
CA ARG A 19 -4.27 -11.46 -15.71
C ARG A 19 -5.14 -12.71 -15.71
N PRO A 20 -5.96 -12.92 -14.67
CA PRO A 20 -7.04 -13.89 -14.80
C PRO A 20 -7.94 -13.47 -15.96
N GLN A 21 -8.16 -14.39 -16.90
CA GLN A 21 -9.06 -14.15 -18.01
C GLN A 21 -10.49 -14.09 -17.49
N HIS A 22 -11.07 -12.90 -17.46
CA HIS A 22 -12.46 -12.73 -17.12
C HIS A 22 -13.33 -13.06 -18.34
N ARG A 23 -14.19 -14.07 -18.20
CA ARG A 23 -15.27 -14.31 -19.15
C ARG A 23 -16.24 -13.14 -19.12
N ARG A 24 -16.60 -12.62 -20.29
CA ARG A 24 -17.59 -11.56 -20.43
C ARG A 24 -18.94 -12.05 -19.87
N ALA A 25 -19.43 -11.37 -18.83
CA ALA A 25 -20.77 -11.61 -18.31
C ALA A 25 -21.80 -10.71 -19.01
N ALA A 26 -23.05 -11.20 -19.13
CA ALA A 26 -24.14 -10.55 -19.82
C ALA A 26 -24.52 -9.18 -19.25
N THR A 27 -25.08 -8.32 -20.08
CA THR A 27 -25.23 -6.86 -20.00
C THR A 27 -25.99 -6.27 -18.81
N ASN A 28 -26.75 -7.04 -18.02
CA ASN A 28 -27.47 -6.52 -16.83
C ASN A 28 -26.66 -6.55 -15.54
N ARG A 29 -25.39 -6.95 -15.60
CA ARG A 29 -24.49 -7.02 -14.45
C ARG A 29 -23.33 -5.99 -14.55
N SER A 30 -23.44 -5.02 -15.43
CA SER A 30 -22.32 -4.10 -15.72
C SER A 30 -21.87 -3.28 -14.50
N VAL A 31 -22.79 -2.86 -13.61
CA VAL A 31 -22.45 -2.07 -12.41
C VAL A 31 -21.82 -2.95 -11.32
N THR A 32 -22.35 -4.17 -11.10
CA THR A 32 -21.76 -5.11 -10.13
C THR A 32 -20.45 -5.71 -10.64
N ALA A 33 -20.34 -6.01 -11.94
CA ALA A 33 -19.10 -6.46 -12.55
C ALA A 33 -18.02 -5.37 -12.50
N SER A 34 -18.39 -4.10 -12.72
CA SER A 34 -17.49 -2.95 -12.61
C SER A 34 -16.99 -2.73 -11.18
N ALA A 35 -17.86 -2.89 -10.17
CA ALA A 35 -17.50 -2.84 -8.75
C ALA A 35 -16.59 -4.02 -8.36
N ALA A 36 -16.93 -5.25 -8.79
CA ALA A 36 -16.11 -6.43 -8.55
C ALA A 36 -14.72 -6.31 -9.23
N ALA A 37 -14.65 -5.76 -10.44
CA ALA A 37 -13.39 -5.51 -11.14
C ALA A 37 -12.52 -4.49 -10.40
N ARG A 38 -13.11 -3.45 -9.80
CA ARG A 38 -12.38 -2.47 -8.97
C ARG A 38 -11.84 -3.10 -7.70
N VAL A 39 -12.62 -3.92 -7.02
CA VAL A 39 -12.19 -4.64 -5.81
C VAL A 39 -11.05 -5.61 -6.14
N ALA A 40 -11.17 -6.37 -7.21
CA ALA A 40 -10.13 -7.29 -7.67
C ALA A 40 -8.85 -6.55 -8.05
N ARG A 41 -8.95 -5.40 -8.72
CA ARG A 41 -7.81 -4.54 -9.08
C ARG A 41 -7.12 -3.99 -7.83
N GLY A 42 -7.87 -3.54 -6.83
CA GLY A 42 -7.34 -3.07 -5.56
C GLY A 42 -6.59 -4.16 -4.82
N LYS A 43 -7.16 -5.36 -4.70
CA LYS A 43 -6.52 -6.50 -4.07
C LYS A 43 -5.24 -6.91 -4.79
N TRP A 44 -5.27 -6.96 -6.10
CA TRP A 44 -4.11 -7.29 -6.92
C TRP A 44 -2.99 -6.25 -6.75
N ALA A 45 -3.34 -4.97 -6.70
CA ALA A 45 -2.39 -3.89 -6.47
C ALA A 45 -1.74 -4.00 -5.09
N GLU A 46 -2.52 -4.28 -4.05
CA GLU A 46 -2.01 -4.48 -2.69
C GLU A 46 -1.07 -5.70 -2.59
N ASP A 47 -1.39 -6.79 -3.29
CA ASP A 47 -0.52 -7.97 -3.38
C ASP A 47 0.81 -7.61 -4.04
N LEU A 48 0.77 -6.84 -5.12
CA LEU A 48 1.97 -6.38 -5.83
C LEU A 48 2.84 -5.48 -4.95
N VAL A 49 2.25 -4.53 -4.26
CA VAL A 49 2.94 -3.61 -3.35
C VAL A 49 3.54 -4.36 -2.16
N SER A 50 2.80 -5.29 -1.57
CA SER A 50 3.29 -6.11 -0.46
C SER A 50 4.51 -6.93 -0.88
N ARG A 51 4.47 -7.50 -2.06
CA ARG A 51 5.59 -8.25 -2.64
C ARG A 51 6.81 -7.39 -2.90
N TRP A 52 6.59 -6.18 -3.39
CA TRP A 52 7.66 -5.21 -3.58
C TRP A 52 8.40 -4.90 -2.27
N TYR A 53 7.66 -4.64 -1.20
CA TYR A 53 8.26 -4.41 0.12
C TYR A 53 9.04 -5.62 0.61
N GLN A 54 8.48 -6.82 0.49
CA GLN A 54 9.14 -8.06 0.89
C GLN A 54 10.45 -8.28 0.13
N GLN A 55 10.47 -8.02 -1.16
CA GLN A 55 11.67 -8.09 -2.00
C GLN A 55 12.74 -7.07 -1.60
N HIS A 56 12.34 -5.97 -0.99
CA HIS A 56 13.24 -4.94 -0.46
C HIS A 56 13.58 -5.13 1.02
N GLY A 57 13.28 -6.29 1.58
CA GLY A 57 13.68 -6.67 2.93
C GLY A 57 12.73 -6.22 4.03
N TYR A 58 11.53 -5.74 3.69
CA TYR A 58 10.50 -5.38 4.66
C TYR A 58 9.70 -6.58 5.11
N VAL A 59 9.22 -6.54 6.34
CA VAL A 59 8.21 -7.46 6.86
C VAL A 59 6.85 -6.79 6.76
N ILE A 60 5.90 -7.44 6.11
CA ILE A 60 4.51 -6.96 6.08
C ILE A 60 3.87 -7.24 7.44
N VAL A 61 3.44 -6.20 8.13
CA VAL A 61 2.88 -6.30 9.48
C VAL A 61 1.36 -6.19 9.50
N ALA A 62 0.76 -5.56 8.49
CA ALA A 62 -0.69 -5.50 8.33
C ALA A 62 -1.06 -5.18 6.88
N ARG A 63 -2.26 -5.61 6.51
CA ARG A 63 -2.91 -5.26 5.23
C ARG A 63 -4.38 -4.99 5.48
N ASN A 64 -4.93 -3.97 4.83
CA ASN A 64 -6.35 -3.62 4.93
C ASN A 64 -6.82 -3.51 6.39
N TRP A 65 -6.01 -2.87 7.20
CA TRP A 65 -6.35 -2.67 8.60
C TRP A 65 -7.36 -1.53 8.74
N LEU A 66 -8.49 -1.85 9.35
CA LEU A 66 -9.62 -0.92 9.54
C LEU A 66 -9.74 -0.45 10.97
N CYS A 67 -10.01 0.83 11.14
CA CYS A 67 -10.46 1.40 12.40
C CYS A 67 -11.52 2.49 12.15
N LYS A 68 -12.08 3.05 13.22
CA LYS A 68 -13.11 4.09 13.09
C LYS A 68 -12.63 5.35 12.37
N ARG A 69 -11.32 5.62 12.40
CA ARG A 69 -10.73 6.83 11.83
C ARG A 69 -10.20 6.67 10.42
N GLY A 70 -10.14 5.45 9.90
CA GLY A 70 -9.70 5.19 8.54
C GLY A 70 -9.20 3.78 8.31
N GLU A 71 -8.55 3.58 7.18
CA GLU A 71 -8.00 2.31 6.73
C GLU A 71 -6.53 2.48 6.38
N LEU A 72 -5.73 1.45 6.66
CA LEU A 72 -4.34 1.34 6.22
C LEU A 72 -4.24 0.20 5.19
N ASP A 73 -3.79 0.52 3.98
CA ASP A 73 -3.74 -0.45 2.89
C ASP A 73 -2.63 -1.49 3.08
N VAL A 74 -1.40 -1.02 3.27
CA VAL A 74 -0.23 -1.87 3.53
C VAL A 74 0.62 -1.21 4.60
N VAL A 75 1.01 -1.99 5.61
CA VAL A 75 1.94 -1.56 6.65
C VAL A 75 3.11 -2.53 6.68
N ALA A 76 4.32 -2.00 6.61
CA ALA A 76 5.55 -2.77 6.56
C ALA A 76 6.59 -2.21 7.55
N CYS A 77 7.53 -3.04 7.94
CA CYS A 77 8.57 -2.64 8.90
C CYS A 77 9.94 -3.13 8.46
N LYS A 78 10.94 -2.26 8.53
CA LYS A 78 12.35 -2.57 8.29
C LYS A 78 13.24 -1.57 9.03
N ASP A 79 14.30 -2.05 9.67
CA ASP A 79 15.33 -1.20 10.30
C ASP A 79 14.78 -0.11 11.22
N ALA A 80 13.85 -0.48 12.08
CA ALA A 80 13.16 0.43 13.00
C ALA A 80 12.34 1.54 12.32
N VAL A 81 11.97 1.36 11.06
CA VAL A 81 11.07 2.22 10.31
C VAL A 81 9.75 1.49 10.07
N LEU A 82 8.66 2.09 10.51
CA LEU A 82 7.32 1.66 10.16
C LEU A 82 6.88 2.42 8.92
N VAL A 83 6.59 1.69 7.86
CA VAL A 83 6.12 2.27 6.61
C VAL A 83 4.63 2.01 6.47
N VAL A 84 3.87 3.07 6.23
CA VAL A 84 2.45 3.00 5.88
C VAL A 84 2.31 3.43 4.43
N CYS A 85 1.85 2.52 3.58
CA CYS A 85 1.71 2.76 2.15
C CYS A 85 0.25 2.82 1.74
N GLU A 86 -0.13 3.94 1.13
CA GLU A 86 -1.38 4.08 0.40
C GLU A 86 -1.24 3.51 -0.99
N VAL A 87 -2.14 2.62 -1.35
CA VAL A 87 -2.14 1.95 -2.65
C VAL A 87 -3.21 2.54 -3.56
N LYS A 88 -2.80 3.04 -4.72
CA LYS A 88 -3.69 3.58 -5.74
C LYS A 88 -3.61 2.74 -6.99
N ALA A 89 -4.66 1.95 -7.25
CA ALA A 89 -4.82 1.21 -8.48
C ALA A 89 -5.62 2.05 -9.48
N ARG A 90 -5.06 2.26 -10.67
CA ARG A 90 -5.69 3.05 -11.71
C ARG A 90 -5.77 2.29 -13.02
N ALA A 91 -6.81 2.58 -13.81
CA ALA A 91 -6.97 2.05 -15.16
C ALA A 91 -6.27 2.90 -16.22
N SER A 92 -6.03 4.19 -15.93
CA SER A 92 -5.38 5.14 -16.86
C SER A 92 -4.71 6.29 -16.11
N ASN A 93 -3.79 7.01 -16.76
CA ASN A 93 -3.11 8.20 -16.23
C ASN A 93 -3.96 9.50 -16.32
N ALA A 94 -5.26 9.40 -16.57
CA ALA A 94 -6.11 10.55 -16.89
C ALA A 94 -6.33 11.51 -15.70
N PHE A 95 -5.94 11.19 -14.46
CA PHE A 95 -6.29 11.91 -13.25
C PHE A 95 -5.09 12.32 -12.39
N GLY A 96 -4.18 13.12 -12.94
CA GLY A 96 -3.09 13.73 -12.19
C GLY A 96 -1.96 12.77 -11.78
N THR A 97 -1.07 13.27 -10.95
CA THR A 97 0.08 12.51 -10.44
C THR A 97 -0.32 11.63 -9.23
N PRO A 98 0.41 10.56 -8.93
CA PRO A 98 0.16 9.73 -7.74
C PRO A 98 0.20 10.52 -6.43
N ALA A 99 1.10 11.49 -6.31
CA ALA A 99 1.21 12.34 -5.12
C ALA A 99 -0.05 13.19 -4.89
N GLU A 100 -0.67 13.69 -5.96
CA GLU A 100 -1.93 14.46 -5.90
C GLU A 100 -3.13 13.61 -5.48
N ALA A 101 -3.04 12.29 -5.61
CA ALA A 101 -4.10 11.37 -5.23
C ALA A 101 -4.29 11.28 -3.71
N VAL A 102 -3.34 11.78 -2.91
CA VAL A 102 -3.42 11.79 -1.45
C VAL A 102 -3.60 13.22 -0.95
N THR A 103 -4.85 13.60 -0.77
CA THR A 103 -5.23 14.93 -0.29
C THR A 103 -4.78 15.17 1.15
N PRO A 104 -4.65 16.44 1.62
CA PRO A 104 -4.36 16.72 3.02
C PRO A 104 -5.35 16.07 4.00
N ALA A 105 -6.63 16.02 3.65
CA ALA A 105 -7.65 15.35 4.45
C ALA A 105 -7.39 13.83 4.55
N LYS A 106 -7.01 13.19 3.45
CA LYS A 106 -6.64 11.76 3.44
C LYS A 106 -5.37 11.52 4.23
N GLN A 107 -4.36 12.36 4.09
CA GLN A 107 -3.12 12.29 4.87
C GLN A 107 -3.40 12.30 6.38
N LEU A 108 -4.29 13.18 6.83
CA LEU A 108 -4.68 13.26 8.23
C LEU A 108 -5.37 11.99 8.69
N LYS A 109 -6.27 11.43 7.89
CA LYS A 109 -6.93 10.16 8.19
C LYS A 109 -5.93 9.02 8.32
N VAL A 110 -4.98 8.93 7.41
CA VAL A 110 -3.93 7.90 7.43
C VAL A 110 -3.05 8.05 8.68
N ARG A 111 -2.65 9.27 9.03
CA ARG A 111 -1.87 9.53 10.24
C ARG A 111 -2.61 9.12 11.51
N ARG A 112 -3.89 9.43 11.61
CA ARG A 112 -4.74 9.04 12.74
C ARG A 112 -4.94 7.54 12.83
N ALA A 113 -5.21 6.89 11.70
CA ALA A 113 -5.33 5.43 11.64
C ALA A 113 -4.00 4.75 12.03
N THR A 114 -2.86 5.31 11.64
CA THR A 114 -1.54 4.81 12.02
C THR A 114 -1.32 4.90 13.52
N ALA A 115 -1.72 6.00 14.15
CA ALA A 115 -1.65 6.15 15.60
C ALA A 115 -2.52 5.10 16.32
N ASP A 116 -3.72 4.86 15.82
CA ASP A 116 -4.63 3.82 16.35
C ASP A 116 -4.03 2.42 16.17
N PHE A 117 -3.44 2.14 15.02
CA PHE A 117 -2.77 0.88 14.73
C PHE A 117 -1.64 0.62 15.75
N ARG A 118 -0.76 1.57 15.93
CA ARG A 118 0.35 1.47 16.89
C ARG A 118 -0.16 1.29 18.31
N GLN A 119 -1.18 2.04 18.70
CA GLN A 119 -1.80 1.94 20.03
C GLN A 119 -2.39 0.55 20.27
N SER A 120 -3.03 -0.06 19.26
CA SER A 120 -3.65 -1.38 19.39
C SER A 120 -2.65 -2.50 19.68
N LEU A 121 -1.37 -2.29 19.36
CA LEU A 121 -0.31 -3.30 19.51
C LEU A 121 0.60 -3.08 20.71
N ARG A 122 0.48 -1.96 21.43
CA ARG A 122 1.43 -1.57 22.49
C ARG A 122 1.56 -2.60 23.63
N ALA A 123 0.47 -3.22 24.02
CA ALA A 123 0.45 -4.18 25.12
C ALA A 123 0.64 -5.63 24.67
N SER A 124 0.74 -5.88 23.38
CA SER A 124 0.90 -7.23 22.83
C SER A 124 2.36 -7.66 22.84
N SER A 125 2.60 -8.92 23.20
CA SER A 125 3.90 -9.57 23.09
C SER A 125 4.06 -10.42 21.83
N ASP A 126 3.12 -10.34 20.91
CA ASP A 126 3.16 -10.99 19.62
C ASP A 126 4.41 -10.51 18.84
N PRO A 127 5.14 -11.37 18.12
CA PRO A 127 6.31 -10.98 17.32
C PRO A 127 6.07 -9.80 16.38
N ILE A 128 4.93 -9.76 15.72
CA ILE A 128 4.56 -8.62 14.83
C ILE A 128 4.38 -7.33 15.65
N ALA A 129 3.71 -7.42 16.79
CA ALA A 129 3.52 -6.27 17.67
C ALA A 129 4.85 -5.74 18.22
N LEU A 130 5.75 -6.63 18.61
CA LEU A 130 7.09 -6.24 19.08
C LEU A 130 7.88 -5.54 17.97
N LEU A 131 7.78 -6.01 16.74
CA LEU A 131 8.41 -5.38 15.61
C LEU A 131 7.87 -3.98 15.35
N VAL A 132 6.56 -3.80 15.38
CA VAL A 132 5.91 -2.48 15.24
C VAL A 132 6.30 -1.55 16.39
N ASN A 133 6.31 -2.05 17.62
CA ASN A 133 6.66 -1.27 18.80
C ASN A 133 8.14 -0.86 18.82
N SER A 134 9.02 -1.58 18.12
CA SER A 134 10.43 -1.25 17.98
C SER A 134 10.70 -0.11 17.00
N ALA A 135 9.73 0.26 16.19
CA ALA A 135 9.88 1.32 15.20
C ALA A 135 10.11 2.68 15.86
N ARG A 136 11.14 3.39 15.40
CA ARG A 136 11.52 4.72 15.88
C ARG A 136 10.97 5.83 15.00
N THR A 137 10.74 5.54 13.75
CA THR A 137 10.21 6.48 12.78
C THR A 137 9.06 5.87 12.00
N VAL A 138 8.16 6.72 11.53
CA VAL A 138 7.06 6.36 10.63
C VAL A 138 7.27 7.08 9.31
N ARG A 139 7.16 6.35 8.22
CA ARG A 139 7.25 6.89 6.86
C ARG A 139 5.96 6.60 6.11
N PHE A 140 5.49 7.56 5.35
CA PHE A 140 4.28 7.43 4.54
C PHE A 140 4.63 7.40 3.06
N ASP A 141 4.33 6.29 2.43
CA ASP A 141 4.58 6.03 1.03
C ASP A 141 3.27 6.00 0.24
N VAL A 142 3.36 6.25 -1.04
CA VAL A 142 2.25 6.07 -1.98
C VAL A 142 2.71 5.14 -3.09
N ALA A 143 1.94 4.09 -3.32
CA ALA A 143 2.15 3.17 -4.43
C ALA A 143 1.07 3.40 -5.49
N CYS A 144 1.48 3.65 -6.71
CA CYS A 144 0.57 3.76 -7.84
C CYS A 144 0.74 2.57 -8.77
N VAL A 145 -0.34 1.84 -8.97
CA VAL A 145 -0.38 0.68 -9.85
C VAL A 145 -1.25 0.99 -11.06
N LEU A 146 -0.63 0.98 -12.22
CA LEU A 146 -1.29 1.18 -13.50
C LEU A 146 -1.08 -0.07 -14.36
N GLY A 147 -2.15 -0.86 -14.52
CA GLY A 147 -2.02 -2.16 -15.19
C GLY A 147 -1.05 -3.08 -14.45
N THR A 148 0.08 -3.40 -15.07
CA THR A 148 1.16 -4.21 -14.49
C THR A 148 2.34 -3.38 -13.97
N GLN A 149 2.25 -2.05 -14.08
CA GLN A 149 3.30 -1.13 -13.68
C GLN A 149 3.09 -0.64 -12.26
N LEU A 150 4.14 -0.70 -11.46
CA LEU A 150 4.19 -0.18 -10.11
C LEU A 150 5.13 1.02 -10.06
N GLU A 151 4.64 2.12 -9.52
CA GLU A 151 5.44 3.28 -9.16
C GLU A 151 5.37 3.48 -7.66
N MET A 152 6.51 3.34 -6.98
CA MET A 152 6.63 3.57 -5.55
C MET A 152 7.16 4.97 -5.29
N LEU A 153 6.43 5.72 -4.48
CA LEU A 153 6.82 7.05 -4.00
C LEU A 153 7.03 6.96 -2.49
N GLU A 154 8.27 7.07 -2.07
CA GLU A 154 8.61 6.98 -0.67
C GLU A 154 8.59 8.35 0.00
N ASP A 155 8.19 8.38 1.27
CA ASP A 155 8.24 9.57 2.13
C ASP A 155 7.48 10.76 1.55
N ILE A 156 6.22 10.54 1.17
CA ILE A 156 5.42 11.54 0.46
C ILE A 156 4.74 12.54 1.40
N PHE A 157 4.42 12.13 2.63
CA PHE A 157 3.76 13.06 3.56
C PHE A 157 4.04 12.82 5.04
#